data_9c5a0cde04b7d8b1c0509d3ff0723c1a
#
_entry.id   9c5a0cde04b7d8b1c0509d3ff0723c1a
#
_cell.length_a   1.000
_cell.length_b   1.000
_cell.length_c   1.000
_cell.angle_alpha   90.00
_cell.angle_beta   90.00
_cell.angle_gamma   90.00
#
_symmetry.space_group_name_H-M   'P 1'
#
loop_
_entity.id
_entity.type
_entity.pdbx_description
1 polymer ?
#
loop_
_entity_poly.entity_id
_entity_poly.type
_entity_poly.pdbx_seq_one_letter_code
_entity_poly.pdbx_strand_id
1 'polypeptide(L)'
;MESLRLAPSSVNSQPWEFFIADTKEAKEKLLPAIADFNHSRVTDSDRLIVCAIHTDLDETYMQDLDDQEEADGRYQDPAYKVDNGQRRRFFVGKYRDAGEIACWAGKQAYIAQGFLLYTAAALGIHSTPIEGRDADKVDEILGLREKGMHAQYAVALGYGAVDDHNAARPKSRWPAQRIFHKL
;
A
#
# COMPACT_ATOMS: atom_id res chain seq x y z
N MET A 1 9.45 -7.33 -1.98
CA MET A 1 8.82 -7.01 -0.66
C MET A 1 9.53 -5.86 0.06
N GLU A 2 10.85 -5.80 0.09
CA GLU A 2 11.59 -4.74 0.80
C GLU A 2 11.23 -3.31 0.36
N SER A 3 10.91 -3.09 -0.91
CA SER A 3 10.45 -1.77 -1.39
C SER A 3 9.14 -1.29 -0.76
N LEU A 4 8.25 -2.21 -0.38
CA LEU A 4 7.03 -1.88 0.37
C LEU A 4 7.36 -1.59 1.83
N ARG A 5 8.15 -2.47 2.47
CA ARG A 5 8.54 -2.33 3.87
C ARG A 5 9.30 -1.04 4.14
N LEU A 6 10.16 -0.62 3.19
CA LEU A 6 11.00 0.58 3.31
C LEU A 6 10.38 1.83 2.67
N ALA A 7 9.15 1.75 2.19
CA ALA A 7 8.47 2.92 1.63
C ALA A 7 8.27 4.00 2.71
N PRO A 8 8.52 5.28 2.39
CA PRO A 8 8.32 6.36 3.35
C PRO A 8 6.84 6.64 3.59
N SER A 9 6.53 7.13 4.78
CA SER A 9 5.22 7.66 5.13
C SER A 9 5.35 8.90 6.01
N SER A 10 4.32 9.74 6.03
CA SER A 10 4.29 10.92 6.88
C SER A 10 4.50 10.51 8.34
N VAL A 11 5.42 11.19 9.03
CA VAL A 11 5.85 10.92 10.43
C VAL A 11 6.21 9.46 10.71
N ASN A 12 6.64 8.74 9.67
CA ASN A 12 6.95 7.30 9.72
C ASN A 12 5.79 6.47 10.30
N SER A 13 4.56 6.84 9.93
CA SER A 13 3.33 6.24 10.49
C SER A 13 3.05 4.82 10.02
N GLN A 14 3.57 4.42 8.86
CA GLN A 14 3.47 3.07 8.28
C GLN A 14 2.06 2.44 8.40
N PRO A 15 0.96 3.13 8.05
CA PRO A 15 -0.40 2.76 8.40
C PRO A 15 -0.96 1.65 7.51
N TRP A 16 -0.17 0.59 7.26
CA TRP A 16 -0.48 -0.45 6.28
C TRP A 16 0.02 -1.83 6.70
N GLU A 17 -0.68 -2.84 6.18
CA GLU A 17 -0.20 -4.22 6.11
C GLU A 17 -0.36 -4.77 4.69
N PHE A 18 0.45 -5.76 4.34
CA PHE A 18 0.46 -6.36 3.01
C PHE A 18 0.16 -7.85 3.10
N PHE A 19 -0.91 -8.27 2.43
CA PHE A 19 -1.34 -9.67 2.33
C PHE A 19 -0.91 -10.20 0.97
N ILE A 20 -0.18 -11.33 0.96
CA ILE A 20 0.44 -11.88 -0.24
C ILE A 20 -0.26 -13.20 -0.58
N ALA A 21 -0.89 -13.24 -1.76
CA ALA A 21 -1.43 -14.46 -2.33
C ALA A 21 -0.47 -14.95 -3.43
N ASP A 22 0.38 -15.93 -3.10
CA ASP A 22 1.43 -16.49 -3.97
C ASP A 22 1.17 -17.95 -4.32
N THR A 23 0.04 -18.53 -3.89
CA THR A 23 -0.45 -19.83 -4.34
C THR A 23 -1.73 -19.67 -5.16
N LYS A 24 -2.04 -20.70 -5.97
CA LYS A 24 -3.27 -20.74 -6.74
C LYS A 24 -4.51 -20.58 -5.85
N GLU A 25 -4.56 -21.35 -4.78
CA GLU A 25 -5.68 -21.38 -3.83
C GLU A 25 -5.86 -20.02 -3.13
N ALA A 26 -4.76 -19.35 -2.75
CA ALA A 26 -4.81 -18.03 -2.13
C ALA A 26 -5.34 -16.96 -3.10
N LYS A 27 -4.96 -17.03 -4.38
CA LYS A 27 -5.46 -16.13 -5.42
C LYS A 27 -6.94 -16.40 -5.72
N GLU A 28 -7.33 -17.68 -5.88
CA GLU A 28 -8.72 -18.08 -6.12
C GLU A 28 -9.67 -17.65 -4.99
N LYS A 29 -9.20 -17.67 -3.74
CA LYS A 29 -9.97 -17.18 -2.59
C LYS A 29 -10.38 -15.71 -2.73
N LEU A 30 -9.59 -14.90 -3.41
CA LEU A 30 -9.83 -13.47 -3.60
C LEU A 30 -10.67 -13.16 -4.85
N LEU A 31 -10.79 -14.06 -5.81
CA LEU A 31 -11.51 -13.82 -7.06
C LEU A 31 -12.97 -13.33 -6.86
N PRO A 32 -13.74 -13.82 -5.88
CA PRO A 32 -15.09 -13.31 -5.66
C PRO A 32 -15.17 -11.80 -5.37
N ALA A 33 -14.05 -11.20 -4.92
CA ALA A 33 -13.94 -9.76 -4.67
C ALA A 33 -13.35 -8.98 -5.86
N ILE A 34 -12.91 -9.66 -6.92
CA ILE A 34 -12.28 -9.05 -8.09
C ILE A 34 -13.26 -9.03 -9.25
N ALA A 35 -13.31 -7.92 -9.98
CA ALA A 35 -14.15 -7.83 -11.18
C ALA A 35 -13.69 -8.85 -12.25
N ASP A 36 -14.63 -9.53 -12.91
CA ASP A 36 -14.40 -10.65 -13.83
C ASP A 36 -13.34 -10.36 -14.89
N PHE A 37 -13.33 -9.14 -15.45
CA PHE A 37 -12.33 -8.72 -16.45
C PHE A 37 -10.89 -8.64 -15.92
N ASN A 38 -10.69 -8.75 -14.61
CA ASN A 38 -9.39 -8.80 -13.97
C ASN A 38 -9.00 -10.21 -13.50
N HIS A 39 -9.87 -11.21 -13.61
CA HIS A 39 -9.60 -12.55 -13.08
C HIS A 39 -8.32 -13.14 -13.67
N SER A 40 -8.12 -13.10 -15.00
CA SER A 40 -6.90 -13.61 -15.63
C SER A 40 -5.64 -12.89 -15.12
N ARG A 41 -5.72 -11.57 -14.89
CA ARG A 41 -4.58 -10.81 -14.34
C ARG A 41 -4.17 -11.27 -12.94
N VAL A 42 -5.13 -11.81 -12.18
CA VAL A 42 -4.88 -12.35 -10.84
C VAL A 42 -4.43 -13.80 -10.93
N THR A 43 -5.16 -14.66 -11.65
CA THR A 43 -4.85 -16.11 -11.72
C THR A 43 -3.52 -16.39 -12.39
N ASP A 44 -3.19 -15.68 -13.48
CA ASP A 44 -2.03 -15.91 -14.31
C ASP A 44 -0.77 -15.19 -13.78
N SER A 45 -0.94 -14.27 -12.81
CA SER A 45 0.19 -13.63 -12.15
C SER A 45 0.95 -14.60 -11.24
N ASP A 46 2.23 -14.30 -10.96
CA ASP A 46 3.00 -15.03 -9.95
C ASP A 46 2.41 -14.82 -8.55
N ARG A 47 2.04 -13.59 -8.22
CA ARG A 47 1.41 -13.25 -6.94
C ARG A 47 0.51 -12.04 -7.02
N LEU A 48 -0.46 -12.00 -6.12
CA LEU A 48 -1.28 -10.84 -5.84
C LEU A 48 -0.91 -10.27 -4.47
N ILE A 49 -0.66 -8.97 -4.41
CA ILE A 49 -0.44 -8.24 -3.16
C ILE A 49 -1.66 -7.39 -2.90
N VAL A 50 -2.30 -7.58 -1.75
CA VAL A 50 -3.35 -6.71 -1.24
C VAL A 50 -2.76 -5.84 -0.14
N CYS A 51 -2.90 -4.54 -0.26
CA CYS A 51 -2.58 -3.59 0.81
C CYS A 51 -3.86 -3.27 1.57
N ALA A 52 -3.82 -3.45 2.88
CA ALA A 52 -4.83 -2.94 3.79
C ALA A 52 -4.24 -1.80 4.63
N ILE A 53 -5.06 -0.83 4.95
CA ILE A 53 -4.71 0.30 5.83
C ILE A 53 -5.37 0.13 7.18
N HIS A 54 -4.72 0.63 8.22
CA HIS A 54 -5.35 0.83 9.52
C HIS A 54 -6.35 1.99 9.42
N THR A 55 -7.58 1.77 9.90
CA THR A 55 -8.65 2.79 9.89
C THR A 55 -8.53 3.77 11.05
N ASP A 56 -7.75 3.41 12.06
CA ASP A 56 -7.27 4.29 13.13
C ASP A 56 -5.83 3.91 13.51
N LEU A 57 -5.10 4.86 14.08
CA LEU A 57 -3.75 4.68 14.63
C LEU A 57 -3.81 5.11 16.10
N ASP A 58 -4.21 4.20 16.97
CA ASP A 58 -4.39 4.47 18.39
C ASP A 58 -3.04 4.67 19.12
N GLU A 59 -3.11 4.94 20.41
CA GLU A 59 -1.92 5.21 21.22
C GLU A 59 -1.01 3.97 21.31
N THR A 60 -1.58 2.77 21.35
CA THR A 60 -0.81 1.52 21.36
C THR A 60 0.00 1.37 20.08
N TYR A 61 -0.66 1.59 18.93
CA TYR A 61 0.01 1.56 17.63
C TYR A 61 1.16 2.58 17.54
N MET A 62 0.94 3.80 18.02
CA MET A 62 1.97 4.84 18.00
C MET A 62 3.13 4.52 18.96
N GLN A 63 2.84 3.91 20.11
CA GLN A 63 3.88 3.49 21.05
C GLN A 63 4.72 2.35 20.47
N ASP A 64 4.10 1.36 19.82
CA ASP A 64 4.80 0.26 19.16
C ASP A 64 5.77 0.78 18.07
N LEU A 65 5.38 1.83 17.32
CA LEU A 65 6.27 2.49 16.37
C LEU A 65 7.44 3.21 17.06
N ASP A 66 7.20 3.91 18.17
CA ASP A 66 8.26 4.58 18.93
C ASP A 66 9.27 3.57 19.48
N ASP A 67 8.80 2.43 19.96
CA ASP A 67 9.64 1.36 20.51
C ASP A 67 10.41 0.61 19.40
N GLN A 68 9.79 0.39 18.23
CA GLN A 68 10.48 -0.18 17.08
C GLN A 68 11.59 0.76 16.57
N GLU A 69 11.32 2.05 16.46
CA GLU A 69 12.34 3.03 16.04
C GLU A 69 13.52 3.09 17.03
N GLU A 70 13.27 2.91 18.33
CA GLU A 70 14.33 2.81 19.34
C GLU A 70 15.13 1.51 19.18
N ALA A 71 14.46 0.38 19.02
CA ALA A 71 15.10 -0.91 18.81
C ALA A 71 15.97 -0.94 17.55
N ASP A 72 15.55 -0.23 16.49
CA ASP A 72 16.33 -0.04 15.26
C ASP A 72 17.53 0.93 15.42
N GLY A 73 17.72 1.50 16.61
CA GLY A 73 18.82 2.43 16.90
C GLY A 73 18.64 3.82 16.29
N ARG A 74 17.42 4.22 15.95
CA ARG A 74 17.13 5.50 15.31
C ARG A 74 17.39 6.70 16.25
N TYR A 75 17.32 6.49 17.56
CA TYR A 75 17.46 7.54 18.57
C TYR A 75 18.80 7.47 19.28
N GLN A 76 19.75 8.30 18.86
CA GLN A 76 21.03 8.48 19.59
C GLN A 76 20.85 9.34 20.85
N ASP A 77 19.86 10.23 20.86
CA ASP A 77 19.47 11.07 21.98
C ASP A 77 18.03 10.72 22.41
N PRO A 78 17.81 10.34 23.67
CA PRO A 78 16.45 10.04 24.18
C PRO A 78 15.45 11.19 24.01
N ALA A 79 15.91 12.46 24.06
CA ALA A 79 15.06 13.62 23.83
C ALA A 79 14.45 13.59 22.42
N TYR A 80 15.18 13.07 21.44
CA TYR A 80 14.73 12.95 20.05
C TYR A 80 13.57 11.94 19.91
N LYS A 81 13.56 10.86 20.72
CA LYS A 81 12.44 9.91 20.78
C LYS A 81 11.16 10.63 21.21
N VAL A 82 11.24 11.42 22.27
CA VAL A 82 10.09 12.17 22.83
C VAL A 82 9.55 13.15 21.78
N ASP A 83 10.40 13.97 21.18
CA ASP A 83 10.00 14.96 20.18
C ASP A 83 9.35 14.30 18.95
N ASN A 84 9.92 13.20 18.46
CA ASN A 84 9.41 12.48 17.29
C ASN A 84 8.05 11.83 17.58
N GLY A 85 7.91 11.22 18.76
CA GLY A 85 6.64 10.65 19.22
C GLY A 85 5.55 11.70 19.38
N GLN A 86 5.84 12.87 19.94
CA GLN A 86 4.91 13.98 20.04
C GLN A 86 4.49 14.51 18.67
N ARG A 87 5.42 14.65 17.74
CA ARG A 87 5.13 15.09 16.37
C ARG A 87 4.22 14.09 15.66
N ARG A 88 4.48 12.78 15.80
CA ARG A 88 3.62 11.73 15.24
C ARG A 88 2.20 11.84 15.76
N ARG A 89 2.01 11.93 17.09
CA ARG A 89 0.71 12.07 17.75
C ARG A 89 -0.03 13.33 17.32
N PHE A 90 0.69 14.44 17.14
CA PHE A 90 0.11 15.69 16.65
C PHE A 90 -0.48 15.54 15.25
N PHE A 91 0.27 14.98 14.30
CA PHE A 91 -0.21 14.82 12.92
C PHE A 91 -1.29 13.76 12.79
N VAL A 92 -1.16 12.62 13.47
CA VAL A 92 -2.20 11.58 13.51
C VAL A 92 -3.47 12.14 14.16
N GLY A 93 -3.35 12.81 15.30
CA GLY A 93 -4.48 13.44 16.00
C GLY A 93 -5.24 14.42 15.13
N LYS A 94 -4.52 15.27 14.38
CA LYS A 94 -5.16 16.23 13.45
C LYS A 94 -6.08 15.54 12.44
N TYR A 95 -5.67 14.41 11.84
CA TYR A 95 -6.49 13.69 10.86
C TYR A 95 -7.58 12.86 11.54
N ARG A 96 -7.32 12.33 12.72
CA ARG A 96 -8.33 11.63 13.53
C ARG A 96 -9.47 12.57 13.93
N ASP A 97 -9.16 13.74 14.48
CA ASP A 97 -10.14 14.75 14.93
C ASP A 97 -10.98 15.28 13.76
N ALA A 98 -10.41 15.33 12.56
CA ALA A 98 -11.12 15.69 11.34
C ALA A 98 -11.96 14.53 10.75
N GLY A 99 -11.89 13.30 11.28
CA GLY A 99 -12.53 12.12 10.70
C GLY A 99 -11.90 11.65 9.38
N GLU A 100 -10.65 12.06 9.11
CA GLU A 100 -9.95 11.83 7.84
C GLU A 100 -8.82 10.80 7.93
N ILE A 101 -8.68 10.10 9.06
CA ILE A 101 -7.53 9.22 9.32
C ILE A 101 -7.39 8.12 8.29
N ALA A 102 -8.48 7.45 7.89
CA ALA A 102 -8.44 6.39 6.88
C ALA A 102 -8.06 6.94 5.49
N CYS A 103 -8.59 8.11 5.12
CA CYS A 103 -8.22 8.78 3.87
C CYS A 103 -6.74 9.17 3.87
N TRP A 104 -6.22 9.68 4.97
CA TRP A 104 -4.81 10.03 5.13
C TRP A 104 -3.91 8.79 5.08
N ALA A 105 -4.28 7.70 5.76
CA ALA A 105 -3.59 6.42 5.71
C ALA A 105 -3.53 5.87 4.27
N GLY A 106 -4.64 5.95 3.54
CA GLY A 106 -4.71 5.57 2.13
C GLY A 106 -3.71 6.33 1.26
N LYS A 107 -3.52 7.64 1.49
CA LYS A 107 -2.51 8.44 0.76
C LYS A 107 -1.09 7.92 1.01
N GLN A 108 -0.77 7.51 2.25
CA GLN A 108 0.52 6.90 2.57
C GLN A 108 0.68 5.55 1.86
N ALA A 109 -0.36 4.72 1.85
CA ALA A 109 -0.34 3.43 1.16
C ALA A 109 -0.09 3.56 -0.35
N TYR A 110 -0.64 4.59 -1.01
CA TYR A 110 -0.35 4.85 -2.44
C TYR A 110 1.08 5.31 -2.70
N ILE A 111 1.77 5.91 -1.73
CA ILE A 111 3.22 6.13 -1.83
C ILE A 111 3.94 4.78 -1.90
N ALA A 112 3.61 3.85 -1.00
CA ALA A 112 4.19 2.51 -1.01
C ALA A 112 3.88 1.74 -2.30
N GLN A 113 2.67 1.88 -2.86
CA GLN A 113 2.34 1.33 -4.17
C GLN A 113 3.27 1.86 -5.27
N GLY A 114 3.53 3.16 -5.29
CA GLY A 114 4.45 3.77 -6.26
C GLY A 114 5.86 3.16 -6.18
N PHE A 115 6.36 2.93 -4.95
CA PHE A 115 7.64 2.23 -4.72
C PHE A 115 7.61 0.80 -5.24
N LEU A 116 6.51 0.06 -5.01
CA LEU A 116 6.35 -1.30 -5.53
C LEU A 116 6.40 -1.34 -7.05
N LEU A 117 5.59 -0.49 -7.72
CA LEU A 117 5.48 -0.47 -9.18
C LEU A 117 6.81 -0.08 -9.84
N TYR A 118 7.50 0.92 -9.29
CA TYR A 118 8.80 1.35 -9.79
C TYR A 118 9.87 0.26 -9.60
N THR A 119 9.91 -0.37 -8.41
CA THR A 119 10.87 -1.44 -8.13
C THR A 119 10.62 -2.67 -9.00
N ALA A 120 9.35 -3.06 -9.19
CA ALA A 120 8.98 -4.15 -10.08
C ALA A 120 9.51 -3.89 -11.51
N ALA A 121 9.25 -2.69 -12.04
CA ALA A 121 9.74 -2.30 -13.37
C ALA A 121 11.27 -2.31 -13.45
N ALA A 122 11.98 -1.83 -12.43
CA ALA A 122 13.45 -1.83 -12.37
C ALA A 122 14.05 -3.25 -12.35
N LEU A 123 13.31 -4.23 -11.83
CA LEU A 123 13.69 -5.64 -11.78
C LEU A 123 13.18 -6.44 -13.01
N GLY A 124 12.55 -5.80 -13.98
CA GLY A 124 11.96 -6.48 -15.13
C GLY A 124 10.71 -7.31 -14.81
N ILE A 125 10.08 -7.04 -13.67
CA ILE A 125 8.83 -7.67 -13.24
C ILE A 125 7.66 -6.78 -13.70
N HIS A 126 6.68 -7.38 -14.36
CA HIS A 126 5.46 -6.70 -14.75
C HIS A 126 4.53 -6.54 -13.54
N SER A 127 3.79 -5.45 -13.49
CA SER A 127 2.87 -5.14 -12.42
C SER A 127 1.56 -4.57 -12.96
N THR A 128 0.44 -5.03 -12.42
CA THR A 128 -0.89 -4.53 -12.77
C THR A 128 -1.64 -4.14 -11.49
N PRO A 129 -1.81 -2.84 -11.21
CA PRO A 129 -2.73 -2.39 -10.17
C PRO A 129 -4.16 -2.81 -10.52
N ILE A 130 -4.86 -3.39 -9.55
CA ILE A 130 -6.23 -3.87 -9.68
C ILE A 130 -7.17 -2.91 -8.94
N GLU A 131 -7.79 -2.01 -9.70
CA GLU A 131 -8.80 -1.08 -9.16
C GLU A 131 -10.20 -1.70 -9.19
N GLY A 132 -10.51 -2.54 -10.21
CA GLY A 132 -11.78 -3.24 -10.32
C GLY A 132 -11.91 -4.37 -9.29
N ARG A 133 -12.17 -4.00 -8.04
CA ARG A 133 -12.41 -4.89 -6.90
C ARG A 133 -13.50 -4.32 -6.00
N ASP A 134 -14.11 -5.18 -5.21
CA ASP A 134 -15.00 -4.87 -4.10
C ASP A 134 -14.17 -4.91 -2.81
N ALA A 135 -13.86 -3.73 -2.25
CA ALA A 135 -13.00 -3.62 -1.07
C ALA A 135 -13.66 -4.22 0.18
N ASP A 136 -14.98 -4.06 0.34
CA ASP A 136 -15.71 -4.61 1.48
C ASP A 136 -15.68 -6.14 1.45
N LYS A 137 -15.75 -6.73 0.27
CA LYS A 137 -15.64 -8.18 0.10
C LYS A 137 -14.21 -8.71 0.33
N VAL A 138 -13.19 -7.91 -0.02
CA VAL A 138 -11.80 -8.23 0.37
C VAL A 138 -11.67 -8.20 1.90
N ASP A 139 -12.25 -7.19 2.56
CA ASP A 139 -12.26 -7.09 4.03
C ASP A 139 -12.87 -8.33 4.68
N GLU A 140 -14.02 -8.79 4.16
CA GLU A 140 -14.69 -10.01 4.62
C GLU A 140 -13.80 -11.25 4.44
N ILE A 141 -13.23 -11.44 3.24
CA ILE A 141 -12.40 -12.61 2.91
C ILE A 141 -11.15 -12.69 3.79
N LEU A 142 -10.55 -11.54 4.11
CA LEU A 142 -9.31 -11.47 4.87
C LEU A 142 -9.52 -11.18 6.37
N GLY A 143 -10.75 -10.95 6.81
CA GLY A 143 -11.07 -10.61 8.21
C GLY A 143 -10.43 -9.29 8.64
N LEU A 144 -10.45 -8.25 7.76
CA LEU A 144 -9.73 -7.00 8.02
C LEU A 144 -10.45 -6.11 9.02
N ARG A 145 -11.78 -6.08 9.00
CA ARG A 145 -12.57 -5.21 9.89
C ARG A 145 -12.37 -5.53 11.37
N GLU A 146 -12.22 -6.81 11.70
CA GLU A 146 -11.95 -7.27 13.06
C GLU A 146 -10.56 -6.81 13.56
N LYS A 147 -9.66 -6.49 12.62
CA LYS A 147 -8.32 -5.98 12.88
C LYS A 147 -8.25 -4.44 12.81
N GLY A 148 -9.38 -3.74 12.67
CA GLY A 148 -9.41 -2.29 12.47
C GLY A 148 -8.81 -1.84 11.13
N MET A 149 -8.91 -2.68 10.10
CA MET A 149 -8.29 -2.43 8.79
C MET A 149 -9.31 -2.39 7.66
N HIS A 150 -8.88 -1.83 6.51
CA HIS A 150 -9.66 -1.78 5.28
C HIS A 150 -8.77 -1.97 4.05
N ALA A 151 -9.25 -2.74 3.07
CA ALA A 151 -8.51 -3.01 1.83
C ALA A 151 -8.38 -1.75 0.96
N GLN A 152 -7.14 -1.30 0.73
CA GLN A 152 -6.87 -0.04 0.02
C GLN A 152 -6.60 -0.24 -1.47
N TYR A 153 -5.75 -1.21 -1.84
CA TYR A 153 -5.47 -1.56 -3.23
C TYR A 153 -4.99 -2.99 -3.36
N ALA A 154 -4.98 -3.49 -4.60
CA ALA A 154 -4.30 -4.75 -4.94
C ALA A 154 -3.39 -4.56 -6.15
N VAL A 155 -2.29 -5.32 -6.21
CA VAL A 155 -1.34 -5.33 -7.33
C VAL A 155 -0.97 -6.77 -7.69
N ALA A 156 -1.23 -7.15 -8.94
CA ALA A 156 -0.74 -8.40 -9.50
C ALA A 156 0.69 -8.20 -10.01
N LEU A 157 1.58 -9.15 -9.70
CA LEU A 157 2.98 -9.16 -10.12
C LEU A 157 3.30 -10.46 -10.86
N GLY A 158 4.11 -10.38 -11.90
CA GLY A 158 4.52 -11.55 -12.68
C GLY A 158 5.32 -11.17 -13.91
N TYR A 159 5.35 -12.06 -14.88
CA TYR A 159 5.95 -11.81 -16.18
C TYR A 159 4.85 -11.64 -17.23
N GLY A 160 5.07 -10.73 -18.19
CA GLY A 160 4.06 -10.42 -19.21
C GLY A 160 3.72 -11.63 -20.07
N ALA A 161 2.43 -11.78 -20.38
CA ALA A 161 1.99 -12.79 -21.35
C ALA A 161 2.50 -12.45 -22.76
N VAL A 162 2.71 -13.46 -23.57
CA VAL A 162 3.20 -13.31 -24.96
C VAL A 162 2.22 -12.50 -25.81
N ASP A 163 0.94 -12.56 -25.49
CA ASP A 163 -0.17 -11.89 -26.16
C ASP A 163 -0.67 -10.64 -25.42
N ASP A 164 0.14 -10.05 -24.51
CA ASP A 164 -0.23 -8.82 -23.81
C ASP A 164 -0.35 -7.65 -24.80
N HIS A 165 -1.58 -7.36 -25.19
CA HIS A 165 -1.91 -6.25 -26.08
C HIS A 165 -1.48 -4.88 -25.54
N ASN A 166 -1.34 -4.72 -24.21
CA ASN A 166 -0.93 -3.45 -23.60
C ASN A 166 0.58 -3.24 -23.69
N ALA A 167 1.38 -4.31 -23.70
CA ALA A 167 2.83 -4.22 -23.81
C ALA A 167 3.27 -3.58 -25.14
N ALA A 168 2.52 -3.84 -26.24
CA ALA A 168 2.80 -3.30 -27.57
C ALA A 168 2.31 -1.84 -27.75
N ARG A 169 1.50 -1.31 -26.84
CA ARG A 169 0.94 0.04 -26.97
C ARG A 169 1.91 1.11 -26.47
N PRO A 170 2.10 2.23 -27.18
CA PRO A 170 2.89 3.33 -26.67
C PRO A 170 2.25 3.94 -25.42
N LYS A 171 3.08 4.35 -24.48
CA LYS A 171 2.62 5.06 -23.28
C LYS A 171 2.04 6.42 -23.66
N SER A 172 0.83 6.72 -23.21
CA SER A 172 0.18 8.01 -23.39
C SER A 172 0.15 8.78 -22.06
N ARG A 173 0.68 10.00 -22.07
CA ARG A 173 0.69 10.93 -20.93
C ARG A 173 0.51 12.35 -21.43
N TRP A 174 0.05 13.24 -20.57
CA TRP A 174 0.03 14.65 -20.88
C TRP A 174 1.44 15.17 -21.17
N PRO A 175 1.61 16.14 -22.10
CA PRO A 175 2.90 16.79 -22.33
C PRO A 175 3.45 17.43 -21.05
N ALA A 176 4.78 17.44 -20.91
CA ALA A 176 5.45 17.98 -19.74
C ALA A 176 5.03 19.40 -19.38
N GLN A 177 4.87 20.26 -20.39
CA GLN A 177 4.47 21.66 -20.23
C GLN A 177 3.07 21.85 -19.64
N ARG A 178 2.22 20.82 -19.72
CA ARG A 178 0.87 20.85 -19.14
C ARG A 178 0.86 20.50 -17.65
N ILE A 179 1.86 19.79 -17.18
CA ILE A 179 1.88 19.25 -15.80
C ILE A 179 3.01 19.80 -14.94
N PHE A 180 4.05 20.41 -15.57
CA PHE A 180 5.15 21.02 -14.83
C PHE A 180 5.13 22.54 -15.02
N HIS A 181 5.02 23.26 -13.92
CA HIS A 181 5.01 24.73 -13.89
C HIS A 181 6.19 25.21 -13.05
N LYS A 182 7.01 26.11 -13.61
CA LYS A 182 8.04 26.79 -12.83
C LYS A 182 7.40 28.00 -12.15
N LEU A 183 7.70 28.20 -10.88
CA LEU A 183 7.29 29.35 -10.08
C LEU A 183 8.30 30.46 -10.21
#